data_f8c117546faa01c5e2e38f124e7bfbbd
#
_entry.id   f8c117546faa01c5e2e38f124e7bfbbd
#
_cell.length_a   1.000
_cell.length_b   1.000
_cell.length_c   1.000
_cell.angle_alpha   90.00
_cell.angle_beta   90.00
_cell.angle_gamma   90.00
#
_symmetry.space_group_name_H-M   'P 1'
#
loop_
_entity.id
_entity.type
_entity.pdbx_description
1 polymer ?
#
loop_
_entity_poly.entity_id
_entity_poly.type
_entity_poly.pdbx_seq_one_letter_code
_entity_poly.pdbx_strand_id
1 'polypeptide(L)'
;MKNVLIVGAGRLGKGFIGETFDNAGWNITFLDKDTKVEEELKKQGCYHVKVHRVDEIQNRVIKNFKAYTCDEEYSVMDDFLEMDVIVFPLYPEDFAEAGKYLSKCLEKFYEIHPDRKLTMISITNKNYLIPEITEDFRKYL
;
A
#
# COMPACT_ATOMS: atom_id res chain seq x y z
N MET A 1 0.73 10.76 -14.25
CA MET A 1 -0.27 10.24 -13.32
C MET A 1 0.43 9.70 -12.07
N LYS A 2 -0.13 9.97 -10.91
CA LYS A 2 0.53 9.58 -9.66
C LYS A 2 0.12 8.18 -9.22
N ASN A 3 1.06 7.45 -8.66
CA ASN A 3 0.89 6.06 -8.26
C ASN A 3 1.17 5.89 -6.78
N VAL A 4 0.28 5.16 -6.08
CA VAL A 4 0.42 4.84 -4.68
C VAL A 4 0.38 3.32 -4.49
N LEU A 5 1.30 2.82 -3.66
CA LEU A 5 1.30 1.44 -3.20
C LEU A 5 0.79 1.40 -1.77
N ILE A 6 -0.27 0.66 -1.52
CA ILE A 6 -0.83 0.47 -0.19
C ILE A 6 -0.46 -0.94 0.27
N VAL A 7 0.37 -1.02 1.30
CA VAL A 7 0.85 -2.30 1.84
C VAL A 7 -0.08 -2.75 2.94
N GLY A 8 -1.02 -3.58 2.59
CA GLY A 8 -2.07 -4.04 3.48
C GLY A 8 -3.44 -3.66 2.95
N ALA A 9 -4.19 -4.63 2.46
CA ALA A 9 -5.52 -4.42 1.88
C ALA A 9 -6.62 -4.77 2.88
N GLY A 10 -6.40 -4.48 4.15
CA GLY A 10 -7.40 -4.62 5.19
C GLY A 10 -8.39 -3.46 5.18
N ARG A 11 -9.17 -3.38 6.25
CA ARG A 11 -10.23 -2.38 6.37
C ARG A 11 -9.72 -0.95 6.25
N LEU A 12 -8.61 -0.64 6.92
CA LEU A 12 -8.01 0.69 6.88
C LEU A 12 -7.44 1.00 5.48
N GLY A 13 -6.72 0.05 4.90
CA GLY A 13 -6.11 0.24 3.58
C GLY A 13 -7.12 0.42 2.47
N LYS A 14 -8.14 -0.43 2.40
CA LYS A 14 -9.18 -0.31 1.36
C LYS A 14 -10.18 0.81 1.67
N GLY A 15 -10.66 0.86 2.92
CA GLY A 15 -11.77 1.74 3.28
C GLY A 15 -11.40 3.19 3.41
N PHE A 16 -10.29 3.51 4.07
CA PHE A 16 -9.89 4.89 4.30
C PHE A 16 -8.86 5.37 3.30
N ILE A 17 -7.74 4.66 3.22
CA ILE A 17 -6.60 5.10 2.40
C ILE A 17 -6.91 4.96 0.92
N GLY A 18 -7.46 3.81 0.51
CA GLY A 18 -7.82 3.58 -0.89
C GLY A 18 -8.84 4.59 -1.39
N GLU A 19 -9.87 4.87 -0.60
CA GLU A 19 -10.88 5.87 -0.96
C GLU A 19 -10.27 7.26 -1.11
N THR A 20 -9.40 7.64 -0.19
CA THR A 20 -8.76 8.95 -0.21
C THR A 20 -7.93 9.16 -1.49
N PHE A 21 -7.12 8.18 -1.86
CA PHE A 21 -6.30 8.27 -3.06
C PHE A 21 -7.13 8.14 -4.33
N ASP A 22 -8.17 7.29 -4.32
CA ASP A 22 -9.08 7.17 -5.46
C ASP A 22 -9.80 8.49 -5.73
N ASN A 23 -10.27 9.14 -4.68
CA ASN A 23 -10.94 10.44 -4.78
C ASN A 23 -10.00 11.53 -5.32
N ALA A 24 -8.71 11.40 -5.06
CA ALA A 24 -7.68 12.32 -5.56
C ALA A 24 -7.19 11.98 -6.98
N GLY A 25 -7.71 10.92 -7.59
CA GLY A 25 -7.36 10.55 -8.95
C GLY A 25 -6.06 9.76 -9.11
N TRP A 26 -5.57 9.15 -8.03
CA TRP A 26 -4.35 8.35 -8.07
C TRP A 26 -4.60 6.93 -8.58
N ASN A 27 -3.59 6.34 -9.19
CA ASN A 27 -3.58 4.91 -9.49
C ASN A 27 -3.17 4.16 -8.22
N ILE A 28 -3.96 3.16 -7.85
CA ILE A 28 -3.78 2.41 -6.61
C ILE A 28 -3.28 1.01 -6.90
N THR A 29 -2.27 0.58 -6.16
CA THR A 29 -1.82 -0.80 -6.14
C THR A 29 -1.84 -1.29 -4.70
N PHE A 30 -2.54 -2.40 -4.46
CA PHE A 30 -2.57 -3.06 -3.16
C PHE A 30 -1.57 -4.20 -3.13
N LEU A 31 -0.86 -4.33 -2.03
CA LEU A 31 0.04 -5.45 -1.77
C LEU A 31 -0.34 -6.04 -0.40
N ASP A 32 -0.69 -7.31 -0.36
CA ASP A 32 -1.06 -8.00 0.87
C ASP A 32 -0.38 -9.37 0.94
N LYS A 33 -0.03 -9.78 2.15
CA LYS A 33 0.56 -11.11 2.35
C LYS A 33 -0.47 -12.24 2.25
N ASP A 34 -1.76 -11.91 2.36
CA ASP A 34 -2.85 -12.89 2.28
C ASP A 34 -3.32 -13.02 0.82
N THR A 35 -3.07 -14.19 0.24
CA THR A 35 -3.45 -14.47 -1.15
C THR A 35 -4.95 -14.40 -1.37
N LYS A 36 -5.75 -14.68 -0.34
CA LYS A 36 -7.21 -14.61 -0.46
C LYS A 36 -7.70 -13.19 -0.70
N VAL A 37 -7.05 -12.21 -0.09
CA VAL A 37 -7.39 -10.80 -0.28
C VAL A 37 -7.12 -10.39 -1.73
N GLU A 38 -5.97 -10.75 -2.27
CA GLU A 38 -5.62 -10.49 -3.66
C GLU A 38 -6.62 -11.15 -4.61
N GLU A 39 -6.93 -12.43 -4.39
CA GLU A 39 -7.85 -13.17 -5.23
C GLU A 39 -9.24 -12.55 -5.24
N GLU A 40 -9.75 -12.14 -4.08
CA GLU A 40 -11.04 -11.47 -3.98
C GLU A 40 -11.09 -10.17 -4.75
N LEU A 41 -10.07 -9.33 -4.57
CA LEU A 41 -10.00 -8.04 -5.27
C LEU A 41 -9.95 -8.23 -6.78
N LYS A 42 -9.17 -9.18 -7.25
CA LYS A 42 -9.06 -9.46 -8.69
C LYS A 42 -10.35 -10.04 -9.25
N LYS A 43 -10.98 -10.93 -8.51
CA LYS A 43 -12.22 -11.58 -8.95
C LYS A 43 -13.36 -10.58 -9.08
N GLN A 44 -13.50 -9.69 -8.10
CA GLN A 44 -14.59 -8.72 -8.10
C GLN A 44 -14.28 -7.52 -9.01
N GLY A 45 -13.03 -7.16 -9.16
CA GLY A 45 -12.60 -6.00 -9.95
C GLY A 45 -13.00 -4.66 -9.39
N CYS A 46 -13.68 -4.64 -8.25
CA CYS A 46 -14.10 -3.42 -7.56
C CYS A 46 -14.42 -3.73 -6.11
N TYR A 47 -14.53 -2.69 -5.30
CA TYR A 47 -15.07 -2.84 -3.95
C TYR A 47 -15.83 -1.57 -3.56
N HIS A 48 -16.67 -1.68 -2.54
CA HIS A 48 -17.56 -0.62 -2.11
C HIS A 48 -17.10 -0.03 -0.78
N VAL A 49 -17.15 1.30 -0.67
CA VAL A 49 -16.83 2.01 0.55
C VAL A 49 -17.99 2.92 0.91
N LYS A 50 -18.42 2.86 2.17
CA LYS A 50 -19.41 3.80 2.70
C LYS A 50 -18.69 5.00 3.29
N VAL A 51 -18.91 6.16 2.70
CA VAL A 51 -18.31 7.41 3.17
C VAL A 51 -19.36 8.18 3.95
N HIS A 52 -19.10 8.39 5.23
CA HIS A 52 -20.01 9.15 6.10
C HIS A 52 -19.76 10.65 5.94
N ARG A 53 -20.76 11.34 5.42
CA ARG A 53 -20.79 12.79 5.33
C ARG A 53 -21.69 13.35 6.43
N VAL A 54 -21.66 14.67 6.61
CA VAL A 54 -22.45 15.32 7.65
C VAL A 54 -23.95 15.03 7.51
N ASP A 55 -24.46 15.06 6.29
CA ASP A 55 -25.90 14.92 6.01
C ASP A 55 -26.28 13.60 5.33
N GLU A 56 -25.32 12.77 4.94
CA GLU A 56 -25.63 11.55 4.19
C GLU A 56 -24.51 10.51 4.28
N ILE A 57 -24.84 9.28 3.87
CA ILE A 57 -23.89 8.21 3.68
C ILE A 57 -23.77 7.98 2.18
N GLN A 58 -22.57 8.16 1.63
CA GLN A 58 -22.31 7.91 0.22
C GLN A 58 -21.71 6.53 0.04
N ASN A 59 -22.22 5.78 -0.95
CA ASN A 59 -21.60 4.53 -1.37
C ASN A 59 -20.68 4.85 -2.54
N ARG A 60 -19.38 4.60 -2.37
CA ARG A 60 -18.42 4.77 -3.44
C ARG A 60 -17.95 3.42 -3.93
N VAL A 61 -17.81 3.31 -5.25
CA VAL A 61 -17.27 2.10 -5.89
C VAL A 61 -15.84 2.41 -6.32
N ILE A 62 -14.89 1.64 -5.83
CA ILE A 62 -13.50 1.79 -6.18
C ILE A 62 -13.12 0.64 -7.11
N LYS A 63 -12.66 0.97 -8.32
CA LYS A 63 -12.34 -0.01 -9.36
C LYS A 63 -11.03 0.26 -10.09
N ASN A 64 -10.42 1.41 -9.88
CA ASN A 64 -9.14 1.74 -10.51
C ASN A 64 -7.99 1.31 -9.61
N PHE A 65 -7.75 0.01 -9.50
CA PHE A 65 -6.68 -0.53 -8.69
C PHE A 65 -6.11 -1.81 -9.28
N LYS A 66 -4.91 -2.15 -8.84
CA LYS A 66 -4.28 -3.45 -9.05
C LYS A 66 -4.04 -4.09 -7.69
N ALA A 67 -3.97 -5.39 -7.63
CA ALA A 67 -3.75 -6.12 -6.38
C ALA A 67 -2.70 -7.22 -6.58
N TYR A 68 -1.76 -7.30 -5.64
CA TYR A 68 -0.70 -8.30 -5.64
C TYR A 68 -0.56 -8.92 -4.25
N THR A 69 -0.04 -10.13 -4.20
CA THR A 69 0.39 -10.76 -2.96
C THR A 69 1.91 -10.70 -2.86
N CYS A 70 2.44 -10.94 -1.67
CA CYS A 70 3.89 -11.00 -1.45
C CYS A 70 4.42 -12.35 -1.94
N ASP A 71 4.55 -12.50 -3.23
CA ASP A 71 5.00 -13.74 -3.86
C ASP A 71 6.52 -13.75 -4.09
N GLU A 72 7.07 -14.95 -4.28
CA GLU A 72 8.50 -15.13 -4.50
C GLU A 72 8.98 -14.58 -5.83
N GLU A 73 8.10 -14.47 -6.80
CA GLU A 73 8.39 -13.92 -8.12
C GLU A 73 8.40 -12.40 -8.14
N TYR A 74 7.99 -11.76 -7.05
CA TYR A 74 7.90 -10.30 -6.97
C TYR A 74 7.06 -9.71 -8.11
N SER A 75 5.84 -10.24 -8.27
CA SER A 75 4.92 -9.78 -9.32
C SER A 75 4.61 -8.29 -9.27
N VAL A 76 4.71 -7.67 -8.09
CA VAL A 76 4.50 -6.25 -7.89
C VAL A 76 5.64 -5.38 -8.41
N MET A 77 6.80 -5.98 -8.75
CA MET A 77 8.03 -5.23 -9.04
C MET A 77 7.86 -4.16 -10.11
N ASP A 78 7.27 -4.51 -11.25
CA ASP A 78 7.12 -3.55 -12.35
C ASP A 78 6.28 -2.34 -11.95
N ASP A 79 5.21 -2.57 -11.21
CA ASP A 79 4.38 -1.48 -10.69
C ASP A 79 5.10 -0.72 -9.59
N PHE A 80 5.87 -1.43 -8.74
CA PHE A 80 6.64 -0.81 -7.67
C PHE A 80 7.61 0.25 -8.20
N LEU A 81 8.25 -0.02 -9.31
CA LEU A 81 9.23 0.89 -9.93
C LEU A 81 8.60 2.22 -10.37
N GLU A 82 7.29 2.27 -10.51
CA GLU A 82 6.56 3.47 -10.92
C GLU A 82 5.89 4.21 -9.75
N MET A 83 6.12 3.78 -8.52
CA MET A 83 5.47 4.36 -7.35
C MET A 83 6.01 5.74 -6.98
N ASP A 84 5.11 6.61 -6.53
CA ASP A 84 5.43 7.91 -5.97
C ASP A 84 5.33 7.90 -4.45
N VAL A 85 4.38 7.14 -3.92
CA VAL A 85 4.11 7.05 -2.47
C VAL A 85 3.86 5.60 -2.09
N ILE A 86 4.37 5.20 -0.93
CA ILE A 86 4.04 3.91 -0.30
C ILE A 86 3.40 4.20 1.04
N VAL A 87 2.23 3.63 1.28
CA VAL A 87 1.50 3.78 2.55
C VAL A 87 1.46 2.44 3.27
N PHE A 88 1.78 2.46 4.56
CA PHE A 88 1.83 1.27 5.42
C PHE A 88 0.76 1.35 6.51
N PRO A 89 -0.48 0.91 6.23
CA PRO A 89 -1.51 0.80 7.28
C PRO A 89 -1.37 -0.54 8.00
N LEU A 90 -0.21 -0.77 8.60
CA LEU A 90 0.13 -2.04 9.23
C LEU A 90 0.26 -1.88 10.74
N TYR A 91 0.00 -2.97 11.46
CA TYR A 91 0.38 -3.05 12.85
C TYR A 91 1.91 -3.07 12.97
N PRO A 92 2.48 -2.53 14.06
CA PRO A 92 3.93 -2.50 14.22
C PRO A 92 4.61 -3.86 14.07
N GLU A 93 3.97 -4.92 14.52
CA GLU A 93 4.50 -6.29 14.44
C GLU A 93 4.60 -6.81 13.01
N ASP A 94 3.83 -6.27 12.08
CA ASP A 94 3.85 -6.70 10.67
C ASP A 94 4.86 -5.91 9.83
N PHE A 95 5.41 -4.85 10.38
CA PHE A 95 6.24 -3.92 9.62
C PHE A 95 7.59 -4.54 9.21
N ALA A 96 8.19 -5.33 10.09
CA ALA A 96 9.47 -5.98 9.80
C ALA A 96 9.36 -6.94 8.61
N GLU A 97 8.27 -7.71 8.55
CA GLU A 97 8.02 -8.63 7.45
C GLU A 97 7.82 -7.89 6.13
N ALA A 98 7.05 -6.80 6.16
CA ALA A 98 6.85 -5.96 4.98
C ALA A 98 8.17 -5.35 4.53
N GLY A 99 8.98 -4.85 5.46
CA GLY A 99 10.29 -4.29 5.16
C GLY A 99 11.23 -5.28 4.50
N LYS A 100 11.20 -6.52 4.99
CA LYS A 100 12.03 -7.59 4.42
C LYS A 100 11.64 -7.86 2.96
N TYR A 101 10.36 -7.97 2.67
CA TYR A 101 9.88 -8.19 1.30
C TYR A 101 10.20 -6.99 0.41
N LEU A 102 9.89 -5.78 0.88
CA LEU A 102 10.06 -4.58 0.08
C LEU A 102 11.51 -4.12 -0.08
N SER A 103 12.44 -4.62 0.75
CA SER A 103 13.85 -4.25 0.64
C SER A 103 14.40 -4.55 -0.75
N LYS A 104 14.03 -5.69 -1.32
CA LYS A 104 14.45 -6.05 -2.68
C LYS A 104 13.83 -5.14 -3.72
N CYS A 105 12.58 -4.76 -3.53
CA CYS A 105 11.91 -3.81 -4.42
C CYS A 105 12.59 -2.43 -4.36
N LEU A 106 12.93 -1.98 -3.17
CA LEU A 106 13.60 -0.69 -2.97
C LEU A 106 15.01 -0.69 -3.55
N GLU A 107 15.73 -1.79 -3.38
CA GLU A 107 17.06 -1.95 -3.97
C GLU A 107 17.01 -1.78 -5.48
N LYS A 108 16.06 -2.46 -6.12
CA LYS A 108 15.84 -2.37 -7.56
C LYS A 108 15.41 -0.96 -7.97
N PHE A 109 14.52 -0.34 -7.19
CA PHE A 109 14.03 1.01 -7.45
C PHE A 109 15.19 2.02 -7.49
N TYR A 110 16.06 1.99 -6.49
CA TYR A 110 17.18 2.93 -6.42
C TYR A 110 18.32 2.58 -7.39
N GLU A 111 18.41 1.34 -7.84
CA GLU A 111 19.32 0.97 -8.91
C GLU A 111 18.92 1.62 -10.24
N ILE A 112 17.60 1.65 -10.52
CA ILE A 112 17.07 2.22 -11.76
C ILE A 112 16.86 3.73 -11.66
N HIS A 113 16.42 4.21 -10.48
CA HIS A 113 16.08 5.62 -10.24
C HIS A 113 16.89 6.19 -9.05
N PRO A 114 18.23 6.35 -9.19
CA PRO A 114 19.07 6.74 -8.04
C PRO A 114 18.75 8.10 -7.45
N ASP A 115 18.18 9.00 -8.24
CA ASP A 115 17.87 10.37 -7.81
C ASP A 115 16.39 10.60 -7.51
N ARG A 116 15.55 9.59 -7.70
CA ARG A 116 14.12 9.74 -7.48
C ARG A 116 13.78 9.57 -6.00
N LYS A 117 12.93 10.46 -5.49
CA LYS A 117 12.44 10.39 -4.11
C LYS A 117 11.16 9.56 -4.05
N LEU A 118 11.11 8.67 -3.07
CA LEU A 118 9.94 7.84 -2.80
C LEU A 118 9.45 8.18 -1.40
N THR A 119 8.22 8.68 -1.30
CA THR A 119 7.64 9.05 -0.01
C THR A 119 7.00 7.84 0.64
N MET A 120 7.32 7.63 1.91
CA MET A 120 6.74 6.53 2.70
C MET A 120 5.93 7.10 3.85
N ILE A 121 4.69 6.63 4.00
CA ILE A 121 3.78 7.07 5.04
C ILE A 121 3.37 5.86 5.88
N SER A 122 3.67 5.93 7.18
CA SER A 122 3.24 4.91 8.13
C SER A 122 2.01 5.41 8.87
N ILE A 123 0.94 4.63 8.88
CA ILE A 123 -0.29 4.95 9.60
C ILE A 123 -0.45 3.93 10.71
N THR A 124 -0.27 4.39 11.95
CA THR A 124 -0.38 3.56 13.14
C THR A 124 -0.98 4.39 14.27
N ASN A 125 -1.68 3.72 15.17
CA ASN A 125 -2.23 4.37 16.37
C ASN A 125 -1.16 4.59 17.45
N LYS A 126 0.05 4.12 17.24
CA LYS A 126 1.15 4.20 18.22
C LYS A 126 2.29 5.03 17.68
N ASN A 127 2.12 6.35 17.69
CA ASN A 127 3.11 7.30 17.14
C ASN A 127 4.50 7.14 17.74
N TYR A 128 4.59 6.77 19.02
CA TYR A 128 5.87 6.60 19.70
C TYR A 128 6.70 5.43 19.16
N LEU A 129 6.12 4.58 18.33
CA LEU A 129 6.84 3.46 17.71
C LEU A 129 7.42 3.80 16.34
N ILE A 130 7.17 4.99 15.81
CA ILE A 130 7.66 5.38 14.48
C ILE A 130 9.17 5.25 14.33
N PRO A 131 10.01 5.72 15.30
CA PRO A 131 11.46 5.53 15.18
C PRO A 131 11.88 4.06 15.14
N GLU A 132 11.23 3.20 15.91
CA GLU A 132 11.51 1.77 15.93
C GLU A 132 11.12 1.09 14.62
N ILE A 133 9.97 1.46 14.08
CA ILE A 133 9.50 0.97 12.78
C ILE A 133 10.48 1.35 11.67
N THR A 134 10.94 2.59 11.69
CA THR A 134 11.91 3.09 10.71
C THR A 134 13.23 2.32 10.79
N GLU A 135 13.69 2.03 12.01
CA GLU A 135 14.91 1.28 12.21
C GLU A 135 14.76 -0.16 11.72
N ASP A 136 13.63 -0.80 12.01
CA ASP A 136 13.34 -2.14 11.52
C ASP A 136 13.37 -2.18 10.00
N PHE A 137 12.81 -1.18 9.37
CA PHE A 137 12.80 -1.08 7.91
C PHE A 137 14.21 -0.95 7.35
N ARG A 138 15.05 -0.15 7.98
CA ARG A 138 16.44 0.08 7.56
C ARG A 138 17.31 -1.18 7.60
N LYS A 139 17.01 -2.11 8.49
CA LYS A 139 17.78 -3.37 8.60
C LYS A 139 17.77 -4.18 7.31
N TYR A 140 16.77 -3.99 6.48
CA TYR A 140 16.63 -4.75 5.24
C TYR A 140 16.98 -3.95 3.99
N LEU A 141 17.40 -2.74 4.17
CA LEU A 141 17.91 -1.89 3.09
C LEU A 141 19.43 -1.91 3.07
#